data_7b8347cf6a4a434eab6b362bed1e309c
#
_entry.id   7b8347cf6a4a434eab6b362bed1e309c
#
_cell.length_a   1.000
_cell.length_b   1.000
_cell.length_c   1.000
_cell.angle_alpha   90.00
_cell.angle_beta   90.00
_cell.angle_gamma   90.00
#
_symmetry.space_group_name_H-M   'P 1'
#
loop_
_entity.id
_entity.type
_entity.pdbx_description
1 polymer ?
#
loop_
_entity_poly.entity_id
_entity_poly.type
_entity_poly.pdbx_seq_one_letter_code
_entity_poly.pdbx_strand_id
1 'polypeptide(L)'
;MRDHAKAMLWLAAAGVAVLAGVSASGGRAQADDPNSAPNPYHVVEHWAKLPEGRVWGQAIGADIDRDGTSLWVFDRCAAKTCEGSNVAPIQKFDASGHLVASLGSGMFKWPHGLFSASDGTVWVTDGKNQTVVQLAPDGRVLRTLGKPGVAGDGPDEFNSPSDVLVAPNGDVFVADGHGDFPVPKTNDRIVKFSKDGKFIKTWGHHGSGQGEFDVPHALAMDSAGRLFVADRANNRIQIFDQDGKFLAEWKQFGRPSGVYIRDDIIYVADSQSNEKVNPPFRRGIRIGSVKDGHVTAFISAPDPSAEMPEGVAADKDGNVFGGFTEHTDVKKYVRN
;
A
#
# COMPACT_ATOMS: atom_id res chain seq x y z
N MET A 1 70.73 62.77 1.03
CA MET A 1 71.67 62.20 0.13
C MET A 1 70.86 61.14 -0.61
N ARG A 2 70.34 61.46 -1.74
CA ARG A 2 70.73 61.01 -3.09
C ARG A 2 70.81 59.48 -3.10
N ASP A 3 70.11 58.63 -3.91
CA ASP A 3 69.87 58.83 -5.33
C ASP A 3 69.00 57.67 -5.91
N HIS A 4 68.39 58.05 -6.94
CA HIS A 4 68.13 57.36 -8.23
C HIS A 4 67.08 56.29 -8.38
N ALA A 5 66.05 56.72 -8.99
CA ALA A 5 65.07 55.96 -9.75
C ALA A 5 65.67 55.18 -10.95
N LYS A 6 65.15 54.00 -11.23
CA LYS A 6 65.17 53.44 -12.59
C LYS A 6 63.76 52.90 -12.90
N ALA A 7 63.13 53.61 -13.83
CA ALA A 7 61.90 53.17 -14.43
C ALA A 7 62.21 52.05 -15.44
N MET A 8 61.41 51.01 -15.40
CA MET A 8 61.41 49.95 -16.46
C MET A 8 60.00 49.90 -17.05
N LEU A 9 59.89 50.38 -18.27
CA LEU A 9 58.70 50.20 -19.09
C LEU A 9 58.49 48.73 -19.43
N TRP A 10 57.29 48.22 -19.16
CA TRP A 10 56.85 46.98 -19.78
C TRP A 10 55.62 47.29 -20.69
N LEU A 11 55.78 46.94 -21.98
CA LEU A 11 54.72 46.98 -22.95
C LEU A 11 53.63 45.96 -22.59
N ALA A 12 52.41 46.41 -22.49
CA ALA A 12 51.22 45.55 -22.39
C ALA A 12 50.80 45.14 -23.79
N ALA A 13 50.93 43.87 -24.13
CA ALA A 13 50.27 43.28 -25.29
C ALA A 13 48.84 42.93 -24.93
N ALA A 14 47.88 43.61 -25.54
CA ALA A 14 46.44 43.30 -25.37
C ALA A 14 46.11 42.04 -26.22
N GLY A 15 45.96 40.94 -25.57
CA GLY A 15 45.39 39.74 -26.14
C GLY A 15 43.87 39.76 -26.02
N VAL A 16 43.18 39.89 -27.17
CA VAL A 16 41.71 39.73 -27.23
C VAL A 16 41.39 38.24 -27.11
N ALA A 17 40.93 37.80 -25.95
CA ALA A 17 40.34 36.46 -25.76
C ALA A 17 38.90 36.49 -26.24
N VAL A 18 38.61 35.86 -27.38
CA VAL A 18 37.23 35.56 -27.80
C VAL A 18 36.72 34.40 -26.94
N LEU A 19 35.92 34.70 -25.94
CA LEU A 19 35.14 33.71 -25.19
C LEU A 19 33.98 33.23 -26.08
N ALA A 20 34.18 32.08 -26.73
CA ALA A 20 33.06 31.34 -27.31
C ALA A 20 32.16 30.82 -26.16
N GLY A 21 31.05 31.50 -25.93
CA GLY A 21 30.03 31.06 -24.99
C GLY A 21 29.36 29.79 -25.50
N VAL A 22 29.76 28.64 -24.96
CA VAL A 22 29.00 27.41 -25.12
C VAL A 22 27.76 27.56 -24.19
N SER A 23 26.64 27.92 -24.80
CA SER A 23 25.30 27.85 -24.16
C SER A 23 25.01 26.35 -23.98
N ALA A 24 25.31 25.83 -22.82
CA ALA A 24 24.74 24.56 -22.39
C ALA A 24 23.24 24.78 -22.22
N SER A 25 22.44 24.46 -23.23
CA SER A 25 21.01 24.26 -23.10
C SER A 25 20.82 23.04 -22.20
N GLY A 26 20.77 23.28 -20.90
CA GLY A 26 20.30 22.31 -19.92
C GLY A 26 18.84 22.00 -20.23
N GLY A 27 18.62 21.03 -21.12
CA GLY A 27 17.32 20.41 -21.27
C GLY A 27 16.95 19.87 -19.88
N ARG A 28 15.98 20.49 -19.22
CA ARG A 28 15.27 19.84 -18.13
C ARG A 28 14.76 18.55 -18.72
N ALA A 29 15.31 17.42 -18.25
CA ALA A 29 14.71 16.13 -18.50
C ALA A 29 13.23 16.28 -18.10
N GLN A 30 12.35 16.20 -19.07
CA GLN A 30 10.91 16.17 -18.82
C GLN A 30 10.70 14.96 -17.94
N ALA A 31 10.21 15.14 -16.71
CA ALA A 31 9.92 14.00 -15.84
C ALA A 31 9.02 13.06 -16.64
N ASP A 32 9.44 11.81 -16.77
CA ASP A 32 8.67 10.81 -17.51
C ASP A 32 7.25 10.78 -16.93
N ASP A 33 6.24 10.71 -17.81
CA ASP A 33 4.85 10.61 -17.39
C ASP A 33 4.70 9.38 -16.48
N PRO A 34 4.30 9.53 -15.20
CA PRO A 34 4.22 8.41 -14.26
C PRO A 34 3.18 7.34 -14.65
N ASN A 35 2.43 7.59 -15.73
CA ASN A 35 1.43 6.69 -16.29
C ASN A 35 1.89 6.03 -17.61
N SER A 36 3.13 6.29 -18.06
CA SER A 36 3.64 5.82 -19.35
C SER A 36 4.22 4.40 -19.34
N ALA A 37 4.35 3.79 -18.16
CA ALA A 37 4.82 2.41 -18.06
C ALA A 37 3.91 1.45 -18.85
N PRO A 38 4.45 0.44 -19.54
CA PRO A 38 3.65 -0.48 -20.36
C PRO A 38 2.66 -1.29 -19.52
N ASN A 39 1.56 -1.71 -20.15
CA ASN A 39 0.65 -2.69 -19.57
C ASN A 39 0.78 -4.05 -20.27
N PRO A 40 1.58 -4.99 -19.72
CA PRO A 40 1.71 -6.33 -20.29
C PRO A 40 0.63 -7.32 -19.83
N TYR A 41 -0.49 -6.84 -19.28
CA TYR A 41 -1.55 -7.67 -18.73
C TYR A 41 -2.87 -7.48 -19.48
N HIS A 42 -3.67 -8.53 -19.51
CA HIS A 42 -5.08 -8.46 -19.87
C HIS A 42 -5.96 -8.93 -18.70
N VAL A 43 -7.17 -8.41 -18.63
CA VAL A 43 -8.14 -8.76 -17.59
C VAL A 43 -8.84 -10.07 -17.92
N VAL A 44 -9.08 -10.89 -16.89
CA VAL A 44 -9.99 -12.04 -16.94
C VAL A 44 -11.25 -11.63 -16.19
N GLU A 45 -12.28 -11.31 -16.97
CA GLU A 45 -13.56 -10.86 -16.43
C GLU A 45 -14.27 -11.99 -15.68
N HIS A 46 -14.96 -11.65 -14.59
CA HIS A 46 -15.77 -12.57 -13.78
C HIS A 46 -15.00 -13.82 -13.31
N TRP A 47 -13.69 -13.64 -13.03
CA TRP A 47 -12.87 -14.75 -12.57
C TRP A 47 -13.35 -15.29 -11.22
N ALA A 48 -13.59 -14.44 -10.22
CA ALA A 48 -14.07 -14.84 -8.90
C ALA A 48 -15.56 -15.13 -8.92
N LYS A 49 -15.92 -16.40 -8.78
CA LYS A 49 -17.31 -16.91 -8.91
C LYS A 49 -17.98 -16.93 -7.55
N LEU A 50 -18.80 -15.94 -7.27
CA LEU A 50 -19.64 -15.92 -6.07
C LEU A 50 -20.83 -16.91 -6.19
N PRO A 51 -21.37 -17.44 -5.07
CA PRO A 51 -22.59 -18.22 -5.06
C PRO A 51 -23.78 -17.41 -5.59
N GLU A 52 -24.80 -18.10 -6.09
CA GLU A 52 -26.04 -17.49 -6.52
C GLU A 52 -26.64 -16.59 -5.42
N GLY A 53 -27.04 -15.39 -5.80
CA GLY A 53 -27.61 -14.38 -4.90
C GLY A 53 -26.59 -13.61 -4.06
N ARG A 54 -25.31 -13.99 -4.06
CA ARG A 54 -24.23 -13.21 -3.40
C ARG A 54 -23.64 -12.21 -4.39
N VAL A 55 -23.60 -10.94 -4.00
CA VAL A 55 -22.94 -9.89 -4.77
C VAL A 55 -21.74 -9.35 -3.97
N TRP A 56 -20.79 -8.76 -4.65
CA TRP A 56 -19.65 -8.08 -3.98
C TRP A 56 -20.13 -6.85 -3.22
N GLY A 57 -19.57 -6.66 -2.03
CA GLY A 57 -19.42 -5.34 -1.42
C GLY A 57 -18.15 -4.67 -1.91
N GLN A 58 -17.72 -3.60 -1.26
CA GLN A 58 -16.39 -3.05 -1.50
C GLN A 58 -15.34 -4.10 -1.15
N ALA A 59 -14.60 -4.60 -2.15
CA ALA A 59 -13.52 -5.56 -1.96
C ALA A 59 -12.23 -4.79 -1.65
N ILE A 60 -11.85 -4.77 -0.35
CA ILE A 60 -10.79 -3.88 0.15
C ILE A 60 -9.50 -4.61 0.52
N GLY A 61 -9.58 -5.83 1.01
CA GLY A 61 -8.42 -6.66 1.33
C GLY A 61 -8.25 -7.79 0.32
N ALA A 62 -7.03 -8.04 -0.11
CA ALA A 62 -6.68 -9.16 -0.98
C ALA A 62 -5.29 -9.69 -0.63
N ASP A 63 -5.16 -11.00 -0.47
CA ASP A 63 -3.87 -11.65 -0.24
C ASP A 63 -3.87 -13.08 -0.80
N ILE A 64 -2.70 -13.56 -1.20
CA ILE A 64 -2.52 -14.91 -1.70
C ILE A 64 -2.30 -15.87 -0.53
N ASP A 65 -3.04 -16.96 -0.55
CA ASP A 65 -2.87 -18.06 0.41
C ASP A 65 -1.45 -18.65 0.32
N ARG A 66 -1.00 -19.29 1.40
CA ARG A 66 0.30 -19.99 1.48
C ARG A 66 0.54 -21.01 0.36
N ASP A 67 -0.52 -21.46 -0.35
CA ASP A 67 -0.38 -22.36 -1.51
C ASP A 67 0.18 -21.63 -2.75
N GLY A 68 0.27 -20.30 -2.70
CA GLY A 68 0.81 -19.45 -3.74
C GLY A 68 -0.12 -19.16 -4.90
N THR A 69 -1.37 -19.65 -4.87
CA THR A 69 -2.33 -19.54 -5.98
C THR A 69 -3.73 -19.15 -5.58
N SER A 70 -4.22 -19.61 -4.42
CA SER A 70 -5.56 -19.27 -3.93
C SER A 70 -5.58 -17.84 -3.41
N LEU A 71 -6.66 -17.11 -3.69
CA LEU A 71 -6.85 -15.73 -3.28
C LEU A 71 -7.83 -15.64 -2.10
N TRP A 72 -7.41 -14.99 -1.04
CA TRP A 72 -8.28 -14.47 0.00
C TRP A 72 -8.74 -13.06 -0.35
N VAL A 73 -10.03 -12.79 -0.15
CA VAL A 73 -10.64 -11.47 -0.35
C VAL A 73 -11.44 -11.10 0.89
N PHE A 74 -11.33 -9.85 1.31
CA PHE A 74 -12.11 -9.28 2.38
C PHE A 74 -13.00 -8.18 1.81
N ASP A 75 -14.32 -8.38 1.81
CA ASP A 75 -15.29 -7.44 1.28
C ASP A 75 -16.21 -6.86 2.37
N ARG A 76 -16.97 -5.84 2.03
CA ARG A 76 -17.90 -5.20 2.95
C ARG A 76 -19.32 -5.70 2.81
N CYS A 77 -19.50 -7.05 2.85
CA CYS A 77 -20.79 -7.72 3.01
C CYS A 77 -21.87 -7.31 2.00
N ALA A 78 -21.54 -7.28 0.69
CA ALA A 78 -22.44 -6.82 -0.37
C ALA A 78 -22.87 -5.33 -0.27
N ALA A 79 -22.08 -4.53 0.47
CA ALA A 79 -22.37 -3.11 0.75
C ALA A 79 -21.07 -2.30 0.93
N LYS A 80 -21.15 -1.17 1.64
CA LYS A 80 -20.00 -0.36 2.09
C LYS A 80 -19.63 -0.59 3.56
N THR A 81 -20.34 -1.49 4.26
CA THR A 81 -20.16 -1.84 5.67
C THR A 81 -20.77 -3.22 5.93
N CYS A 82 -20.26 -3.91 6.94
CA CYS A 82 -20.83 -5.18 7.44
C CYS A 82 -21.70 -5.00 8.68
N GLU A 83 -21.90 -3.77 9.15
CA GLU A 83 -22.66 -3.50 10.37
C GLU A 83 -24.10 -4.00 10.25
N GLY A 84 -24.49 -4.92 11.13
CA GLY A 84 -25.80 -5.57 11.11
C GLY A 84 -26.00 -6.65 10.02
N SER A 85 -24.96 -6.98 9.25
CA SER A 85 -25.02 -8.00 8.21
C SER A 85 -24.57 -9.37 8.73
N ASN A 86 -25.26 -10.42 8.28
CA ASN A 86 -24.83 -11.82 8.47
C ASN A 86 -24.12 -12.40 7.22
N VAL A 87 -23.85 -11.59 6.22
CA VAL A 87 -23.04 -12.01 5.05
C VAL A 87 -21.62 -12.24 5.49
N ALA A 88 -21.04 -13.38 5.11
CA ALA A 88 -19.63 -13.66 5.40
C ALA A 88 -18.74 -12.80 4.48
N PRO A 89 -17.85 -11.95 5.04
CA PRO A 89 -17.06 -11.01 4.25
C PRO A 89 -15.71 -11.55 3.79
N ILE A 90 -15.21 -12.63 4.40
CA ILE A 90 -13.91 -13.23 4.02
C ILE A 90 -14.19 -14.39 3.09
N GLN A 91 -13.68 -14.30 1.87
CA GLN A 91 -13.88 -15.28 0.81
C GLN A 91 -12.54 -15.85 0.36
N LYS A 92 -12.43 -17.17 0.16
CA LYS A 92 -11.27 -17.79 -0.45
C LYS A 92 -11.65 -18.39 -1.80
N PHE A 93 -10.89 -18.06 -2.83
CA PHE A 93 -11.05 -18.61 -4.18
C PHE A 93 -9.83 -19.45 -4.54
N ASP A 94 -10.06 -20.60 -5.18
CA ASP A 94 -9.00 -21.39 -5.77
C ASP A 94 -8.42 -20.74 -7.05
N ALA A 95 -7.37 -21.31 -7.63
CA ALA A 95 -6.71 -20.78 -8.82
C ALA A 95 -7.62 -20.63 -10.04
N SER A 96 -8.75 -21.35 -10.07
CA SER A 96 -9.77 -21.29 -11.14
C SER A 96 -10.92 -20.30 -10.85
N GLY A 97 -10.86 -19.64 -9.67
CA GLY A 97 -11.86 -18.66 -9.24
C GLY A 97 -13.11 -19.27 -8.61
N HIS A 98 -13.10 -20.54 -8.23
CA HIS A 98 -14.20 -21.12 -7.47
C HIS A 98 -14.06 -20.79 -5.98
N LEU A 99 -15.16 -20.43 -5.35
CA LEU A 99 -15.22 -20.18 -3.91
C LEU A 99 -15.01 -21.49 -3.15
N VAL A 100 -14.01 -21.53 -2.27
CA VAL A 100 -13.65 -22.72 -1.47
C VAL A 100 -13.81 -22.51 0.04
N ALA A 101 -13.90 -21.25 0.50
CA ALA A 101 -14.21 -20.93 1.90
C ALA A 101 -14.92 -19.57 2.00
N SER A 102 -15.75 -19.44 3.05
CA SER A 102 -16.49 -18.20 3.35
C SER A 102 -16.59 -18.06 4.87
N LEU A 103 -15.98 -17.02 5.45
CA LEU A 103 -15.75 -16.88 6.88
C LEU A 103 -16.25 -15.54 7.41
N GLY A 104 -16.46 -15.46 8.74
CA GLY A 104 -16.64 -14.20 9.45
C GLY A 104 -18.06 -13.61 9.41
N SER A 105 -19.10 -14.44 9.14
CA SER A 105 -20.50 -14.00 9.14
C SER A 105 -20.87 -13.33 10.48
N GLY A 106 -21.43 -12.12 10.43
CA GLY A 106 -21.88 -11.36 11.59
C GLY A 106 -20.78 -10.83 12.51
N MET A 107 -19.50 -10.98 12.14
CA MET A 107 -18.37 -10.66 13.04
C MET A 107 -17.90 -9.22 12.93
N PHE A 108 -18.06 -8.57 11.79
CA PHE A 108 -17.38 -7.32 11.47
C PHE A 108 -18.35 -6.16 11.29
N LYS A 109 -17.86 -4.95 11.54
CA LYS A 109 -18.56 -3.70 11.25
C LYS A 109 -18.03 -3.04 9.99
N TRP A 110 -16.72 -2.84 9.91
CA TRP A 110 -16.10 -2.19 8.76
C TRP A 110 -14.77 -2.87 8.40
N PRO A 111 -14.88 -3.97 7.63
CA PRO A 111 -13.73 -4.70 7.10
C PRO A 111 -12.73 -3.78 6.40
N HIS A 112 -11.39 -4.05 6.59
CA HIS A 112 -10.37 -3.33 5.85
C HIS A 112 -9.19 -4.22 5.44
N GLY A 113 -8.10 -4.28 6.19
CA GLY A 113 -6.92 -5.07 5.82
C GLY A 113 -7.10 -6.57 6.00
N LEU A 114 -6.40 -7.35 5.18
CA LEU A 114 -6.33 -8.80 5.25
C LEU A 114 -4.92 -9.27 4.97
N PHE A 115 -4.42 -10.19 5.81
CA PHE A 115 -3.14 -10.86 5.64
C PHE A 115 -3.29 -12.38 5.82
N SER A 116 -2.80 -13.15 4.87
CA SER A 116 -2.75 -14.62 4.89
C SER A 116 -1.38 -15.09 5.40
N ALA A 117 -1.33 -15.55 6.64
CA ALA A 117 -0.09 -15.95 7.26
C ALA A 117 0.42 -17.32 6.80
N SER A 118 1.73 -17.53 6.85
CA SER A 118 2.38 -18.78 6.43
C SER A 118 1.96 -20.01 7.25
N ASP A 119 1.46 -19.80 8.46
CA ASP A 119 0.90 -20.88 9.32
C ASP A 119 -0.54 -21.28 8.91
N GLY A 120 -1.13 -20.58 7.93
CA GLY A 120 -2.47 -20.80 7.41
C GLY A 120 -3.56 -20.04 8.16
N THR A 121 -3.20 -19.21 9.13
CA THR A 121 -4.16 -18.29 9.77
C THR A 121 -4.39 -17.06 8.90
N VAL A 122 -5.57 -16.45 9.04
CA VAL A 122 -5.94 -15.20 8.37
C VAL A 122 -6.06 -14.11 9.41
N TRP A 123 -5.40 -13.00 9.18
CA TRP A 123 -5.47 -11.81 10.00
C TRP A 123 -6.24 -10.71 9.28
N VAL A 124 -7.14 -10.05 9.98
CA VAL A 124 -7.99 -9.01 9.40
C VAL A 124 -8.17 -7.84 10.35
N THR A 125 -8.35 -6.65 9.78
CA THR A 125 -8.68 -5.45 10.56
C THR A 125 -10.14 -5.09 10.42
N ASP A 126 -10.72 -4.58 11.51
CA ASP A 126 -12.02 -3.92 11.53
C ASP A 126 -11.87 -2.49 12.03
N GLY A 127 -11.80 -1.55 11.11
CA GLY A 127 -11.52 -0.15 11.41
C GLY A 127 -12.58 0.49 12.30
N LYS A 128 -13.87 0.09 12.19
CA LYS A 128 -14.96 0.65 13.00
C LYS A 128 -15.12 -0.05 14.34
N ASN A 129 -14.70 -1.32 14.41
CA ASN A 129 -14.70 -2.06 15.66
C ASN A 129 -13.40 -1.91 16.45
N GLN A 130 -12.42 -1.22 15.89
CA GLN A 130 -11.11 -0.93 16.53
C GLN A 130 -10.32 -2.20 16.88
N THR A 131 -10.39 -3.22 16.02
CA THR A 131 -9.77 -4.52 16.29
C THR A 131 -8.98 -5.07 15.13
N VAL A 132 -8.00 -5.92 15.47
CA VAL A 132 -7.35 -6.85 14.58
C VAL A 132 -7.65 -8.26 15.04
N VAL A 133 -8.14 -9.11 14.15
CA VAL A 133 -8.61 -10.46 14.47
C VAL A 133 -7.77 -11.50 13.74
N GLN A 134 -7.26 -12.50 14.47
CA GLN A 134 -6.64 -13.70 13.92
C GLN A 134 -7.66 -14.82 13.85
N LEU A 135 -7.84 -15.40 12.68
CA LEU A 135 -8.75 -16.51 12.42
C LEU A 135 -7.98 -17.78 12.05
N ALA A 136 -8.43 -18.91 12.56
CA ALA A 136 -8.05 -20.21 12.04
C ALA A 136 -8.64 -20.44 10.63
N PRO A 137 -8.13 -21.40 9.84
CA PRO A 137 -8.67 -21.72 8.50
C PRO A 137 -10.16 -22.09 8.48
N ASP A 138 -10.71 -22.55 9.61
CA ASP A 138 -12.12 -22.88 9.80
C ASP A 138 -12.99 -21.67 10.23
N GLY A 139 -12.39 -20.47 10.35
CA GLY A 139 -13.07 -19.24 10.75
C GLY A 139 -13.17 -19.02 12.26
N ARG A 140 -12.66 -19.91 13.08
CA ARG A 140 -12.64 -19.75 14.54
C ARG A 140 -11.66 -18.65 14.95
N VAL A 141 -12.11 -17.73 15.80
CA VAL A 141 -11.27 -16.67 16.36
C VAL A 141 -10.20 -17.27 17.28
N LEU A 142 -8.94 -17.02 16.95
CA LEU A 142 -7.77 -17.42 17.75
C LEU A 142 -7.33 -16.30 18.69
N ARG A 143 -7.42 -15.06 18.20
CA ARG A 143 -6.99 -13.87 18.93
C ARG A 143 -7.72 -12.62 18.44
N THR A 144 -7.87 -11.66 19.36
CA THR A 144 -8.27 -10.29 19.03
C THR A 144 -7.26 -9.35 19.68
N LEU A 145 -6.69 -8.42 18.90
CA LEU A 145 -5.94 -7.27 19.41
C LEU A 145 -6.86 -6.05 19.36
N GLY A 146 -6.66 -5.13 20.28
CA GLY A 146 -7.55 -3.98 20.46
C GLY A 146 -8.77 -4.28 21.32
N LYS A 147 -9.52 -3.24 21.66
CA LYS A 147 -10.74 -3.30 22.50
C LYS A 147 -11.96 -3.07 21.62
N PRO A 148 -12.84 -4.06 21.43
CA PRO A 148 -13.98 -3.93 20.52
C PRO A 148 -14.83 -2.68 20.79
N GLY A 149 -14.93 -1.81 19.78
CA GLY A 149 -15.72 -0.56 19.83
C GLY A 149 -15.10 0.58 20.64
N VAL A 150 -13.88 0.41 21.14
CA VAL A 150 -13.17 1.43 21.94
C VAL A 150 -12.00 1.98 21.13
N ALA A 151 -12.13 3.22 20.65
CA ALA A 151 -11.03 3.93 20.02
C ALA A 151 -10.07 4.51 21.07
N GLY A 152 -8.77 4.42 20.82
CA GLY A 152 -7.74 4.96 21.71
C GLY A 152 -6.34 4.84 21.13
N ASP A 153 -5.37 5.39 21.85
CA ASP A 153 -3.95 5.41 21.48
C ASP A 153 -3.06 4.58 22.43
N GLY A 154 -3.68 3.87 23.38
CA GLY A 154 -2.98 2.98 24.29
C GLY A 154 -2.29 1.79 23.60
N PRO A 155 -1.50 1.00 24.35
CA PRO A 155 -0.76 -0.14 23.82
C PRO A 155 -1.64 -1.30 23.34
N ASP A 156 -2.89 -1.38 23.81
CA ASP A 156 -3.91 -2.37 23.45
C ASP A 156 -5.16 -1.73 22.84
N GLU A 157 -5.03 -0.56 22.24
CA GLU A 157 -6.11 0.21 21.63
C GLU A 157 -5.71 0.61 20.21
N PHE A 158 -6.71 0.79 19.35
CA PHE A 158 -6.55 1.32 18.00
C PHE A 158 -7.54 2.46 17.76
N ASN A 159 -7.25 3.26 16.73
CA ASN A 159 -8.17 4.25 16.23
C ASN A 159 -8.24 4.18 14.72
N SER A 160 -9.11 3.31 14.22
CA SER A 160 -9.29 2.99 12.80
C SER A 160 -8.13 2.18 12.19
N PRO A 161 -7.81 0.96 12.71
CA PRO A 161 -6.76 0.14 12.12
C PRO A 161 -7.11 -0.20 10.67
N SER A 162 -6.17 0.09 9.77
CA SER A 162 -6.34 -0.07 8.33
C SER A 162 -5.77 -1.39 7.83
N ASP A 163 -4.60 -1.80 8.29
CA ASP A 163 -3.97 -3.02 7.78
C ASP A 163 -3.16 -3.75 8.85
N VAL A 164 -2.90 -5.02 8.58
CA VAL A 164 -2.11 -5.91 9.45
C VAL A 164 -1.16 -6.77 8.61
N LEU A 165 0.05 -6.98 9.14
CA LEU A 165 1.08 -7.82 8.53
C LEU A 165 1.75 -8.66 9.62
N VAL A 166 2.02 -9.93 9.32
CA VAL A 166 2.79 -10.82 10.19
C VAL A 166 4.15 -11.08 9.55
N ALA A 167 5.20 -10.67 10.25
CA ALA A 167 6.57 -10.91 9.82
C ALA A 167 6.97 -12.39 9.92
N PRO A 168 8.05 -12.84 9.22
CA PRO A 168 8.50 -14.23 9.29
C PRO A 168 8.86 -14.73 10.70
N ASN A 169 9.25 -13.85 11.62
CA ASN A 169 9.50 -14.18 13.03
C ASN A 169 8.23 -14.26 13.89
N GLY A 170 7.07 -13.95 13.29
CA GLY A 170 5.77 -13.94 13.94
C GLY A 170 5.38 -12.59 14.56
N ASP A 171 6.23 -11.57 14.55
CA ASP A 171 5.85 -10.23 15.00
C ASP A 171 4.74 -9.67 14.11
N VAL A 172 3.78 -8.99 14.73
CA VAL A 172 2.60 -8.43 14.06
C VAL A 172 2.73 -6.92 13.98
N PHE A 173 2.57 -6.38 12.80
CA PHE A 173 2.54 -4.94 12.53
C PHE A 173 1.13 -4.52 12.15
N VAL A 174 0.67 -3.40 12.70
CA VAL A 174 -0.66 -2.83 12.43
C VAL A 174 -0.49 -1.38 12.02
N ALA A 175 -1.05 -1.02 10.87
CA ALA A 175 -1.24 0.38 10.48
C ALA A 175 -2.53 0.88 11.16
N ASP A 176 -2.42 1.95 11.93
CA ASP A 176 -3.50 2.44 12.79
C ASP A 176 -3.75 3.94 12.54
N GLY A 177 -4.78 4.25 11.72
CA GLY A 177 -5.08 5.63 11.37
C GLY A 177 -5.77 5.80 10.02
N HIS A 178 -6.84 5.05 9.69
CA HIS A 178 -7.50 5.15 8.37
C HIS A 178 -8.13 6.53 8.05
N GLY A 179 -8.66 7.23 9.05
CA GLY A 179 -9.08 8.64 8.89
C GLY A 179 -10.44 8.92 8.26
N ASP A 180 -11.14 7.92 7.71
CA ASP A 180 -12.42 8.12 7.00
C ASP A 180 -13.65 8.23 7.91
N PHE A 181 -13.46 8.19 9.20
CA PHE A 181 -14.55 8.35 10.17
C PHE A 181 -14.53 9.75 10.79
N PRO A 182 -15.69 10.26 11.24
CA PRO A 182 -15.74 11.53 11.96
C PRO A 182 -15.19 11.35 13.39
N VAL A 183 -14.00 10.79 13.52
CA VAL A 183 -13.20 10.80 14.73
C VAL A 183 -12.26 11.99 14.66
N PRO A 184 -12.18 12.84 15.70
CA PRO A 184 -11.46 14.12 15.65
C PRO A 184 -9.96 13.99 15.40
N LYS A 185 -9.37 12.81 15.60
CA LYS A 185 -7.97 12.48 15.34
C LYS A 185 -7.84 10.98 15.15
N THR A 186 -7.14 10.56 14.12
CA THR A 186 -6.61 9.21 13.96
C THR A 186 -5.24 9.12 14.63
N ASN A 187 -4.76 7.91 14.88
CA ASN A 187 -3.47 7.75 15.54
C ASN A 187 -2.31 7.98 14.57
N ASP A 188 -2.52 7.68 13.28
CA ASP A 188 -1.52 7.82 12.21
C ASP A 188 -0.16 7.22 12.59
N ARG A 189 -0.18 5.97 13.02
CA ARG A 189 0.98 5.25 13.56
C ARG A 189 1.08 3.82 13.07
N ILE A 190 2.24 3.21 13.30
CA ILE A 190 2.44 1.77 13.20
C ILE A 190 2.60 1.20 14.60
N VAL A 191 1.91 0.10 14.88
CA VAL A 191 2.00 -0.61 16.15
C VAL A 191 2.59 -2.00 15.92
N LYS A 192 3.59 -2.36 16.74
CA LYS A 192 4.25 -3.67 16.70
C LYS A 192 3.89 -4.49 17.93
N PHE A 193 3.46 -5.73 17.70
CA PHE A 193 3.23 -6.74 18.71
C PHE A 193 4.13 -7.95 18.50
N SER A 194 4.42 -8.69 19.56
CA SER A 194 5.08 -9.98 19.46
C SER A 194 4.11 -11.04 18.88
N LYS A 195 4.65 -12.17 18.45
CA LYS A 195 3.87 -13.35 18.02
C LYS A 195 2.82 -13.80 19.03
N ASP A 196 3.03 -13.49 20.31
CA ASP A 196 2.08 -13.82 21.39
C ASP A 196 1.04 -12.72 21.62
N GLY A 197 1.05 -11.65 20.79
CA GLY A 197 0.12 -10.53 20.86
C GLY A 197 0.43 -9.52 21.96
N LYS A 198 1.65 -9.53 22.52
CA LYS A 198 2.08 -8.53 23.50
C LYS A 198 2.61 -7.31 22.78
N PHE A 199 2.17 -6.13 23.19
CA PHE A 199 2.69 -4.87 22.70
C PHE A 199 4.21 -4.79 22.87
N ILE A 200 4.90 -4.39 21.79
CA ILE A 200 6.35 -4.15 21.80
C ILE A 200 6.60 -2.65 21.74
N LYS A 201 6.10 -1.98 20.71
CA LYS A 201 6.31 -0.55 20.48
C LYS A 201 5.34 0.03 19.47
N THR A 202 5.34 1.34 19.38
CA THR A 202 4.69 2.11 18.32
C THR A 202 5.62 3.22 17.82
N TRP A 203 5.40 3.67 16.58
CA TRP A 203 6.05 4.84 16.03
C TRP A 203 5.15 5.53 15.02
N GLY A 204 5.45 6.79 14.74
CA GLY A 204 4.66 7.65 13.88
C GLY A 204 3.59 8.43 14.62
N HIS A 205 3.13 9.47 13.98
CA HIS A 205 2.02 10.35 14.37
C HIS A 205 1.60 11.14 13.14
N HIS A 206 0.50 11.86 13.22
CA HIS A 206 0.00 12.67 12.11
C HIS A 206 1.01 13.71 11.65
N GLY A 207 1.31 13.72 10.35
CA GLY A 207 2.20 14.67 9.72
C GLY A 207 2.71 14.22 8.35
N SER A 208 3.67 14.97 7.78
CA SER A 208 4.24 14.73 6.45
C SER A 208 5.77 14.57 6.45
N GLY A 209 6.43 14.65 7.59
CA GLY A 209 7.86 14.41 7.74
C GLY A 209 8.23 12.92 7.63
N GLN A 210 9.52 12.61 7.76
CA GLN A 210 10.01 11.24 7.80
C GLN A 210 9.56 10.57 9.10
N GLY A 211 8.89 9.41 8.98
CA GLY A 211 8.32 8.69 10.11
C GLY A 211 7.00 9.27 10.64
N GLU A 212 6.50 10.36 10.05
CA GLU A 212 5.14 10.86 10.25
C GLU A 212 4.22 10.29 9.18
N PHE A 213 2.93 10.15 9.45
CA PHE A 213 1.95 9.58 8.54
C PHE A 213 0.70 10.45 8.42
N ASP A 214 0.04 10.33 7.29
CA ASP A 214 -1.32 10.78 7.07
C ASP A 214 -2.09 9.66 6.35
N VAL A 215 -2.93 8.97 7.09
CA VAL A 215 -3.62 7.75 6.67
C VAL A 215 -2.63 6.64 6.27
N PRO A 216 -1.88 6.03 7.23
CA PRO A 216 -1.11 4.81 6.96
C PRO A 216 -2.10 3.69 6.61
N HIS A 217 -2.09 3.23 5.34
CA HIS A 217 -3.22 2.52 4.77
C HIS A 217 -2.95 1.02 4.51
N ALA A 218 -1.77 0.67 4.04
CA ALA A 218 -1.39 -0.72 3.77
C ALA A 218 0.05 -0.99 4.17
N LEU A 219 0.35 -2.24 4.47
CA LEU A 219 1.65 -2.75 4.88
C LEU A 219 2.11 -3.88 3.97
N ALA A 220 3.39 -3.89 3.63
CA ALA A 220 4.03 -5.04 3.02
C ALA A 220 5.45 -5.20 3.59
N MET A 221 6.02 -6.40 3.46
CA MET A 221 7.40 -6.67 3.86
C MET A 221 8.13 -7.41 2.75
N ASP A 222 9.36 -7.01 2.48
CA ASP A 222 10.19 -7.70 1.51
C ASP A 222 11.02 -8.83 2.13
N SER A 223 11.75 -9.56 1.27
CA SER A 223 12.60 -10.67 1.69
C SER A 223 13.76 -10.26 2.61
N ALA A 224 14.15 -8.97 2.60
CA ALA A 224 15.15 -8.40 3.50
C ALA A 224 14.57 -7.99 4.86
N GLY A 225 13.26 -8.13 5.07
CA GLY A 225 12.57 -7.75 6.30
C GLY A 225 12.33 -6.24 6.42
N ARG A 226 12.39 -5.49 5.31
CA ARG A 226 12.02 -4.07 5.30
C ARG A 226 10.50 -3.93 5.26
N LEU A 227 9.97 -3.06 6.10
CA LEU A 227 8.54 -2.75 6.18
C LEU A 227 8.22 -1.56 5.27
N PHE A 228 7.31 -1.77 4.32
CA PHE A 228 6.77 -0.78 3.41
C PHE A 228 5.41 -0.32 3.91
N VAL A 229 5.26 0.97 4.13
CA VAL A 229 4.03 1.59 4.64
C VAL A 229 3.45 2.50 3.56
N ALA A 230 2.25 2.20 3.10
CA ALA A 230 1.48 3.08 2.24
C ALA A 230 1.01 4.29 3.07
N ASP A 231 1.69 5.40 2.96
CA ASP A 231 1.34 6.68 3.59
C ASP A 231 0.45 7.47 2.60
N ARG A 232 -0.83 7.04 2.55
CA ARG A 232 -1.75 7.31 1.44
C ARG A 232 -1.99 8.79 1.23
N ALA A 233 -2.35 9.53 2.26
CA ALA A 233 -2.70 10.94 2.11
C ALA A 233 -1.47 11.82 1.82
N ASN A 234 -0.27 11.35 2.16
CA ASN A 234 1.01 11.95 1.78
C ASN A 234 1.50 11.52 0.38
N ASN A 235 0.76 10.67 -0.35
CA ASN A 235 1.09 10.20 -1.70
C ASN A 235 2.48 9.57 -1.78
N ARG A 236 2.82 8.70 -0.83
CA ARG A 236 4.14 8.06 -0.75
C ARG A 236 4.09 6.69 -0.11
N ILE A 237 5.12 5.91 -0.34
CA ILE A 237 5.47 4.74 0.47
C ILE A 237 6.68 5.11 1.32
N GLN A 238 6.61 4.90 2.61
CA GLN A 238 7.77 4.99 3.49
C GLN A 238 8.28 3.59 3.82
N ILE A 239 9.60 3.43 3.87
CA ILE A 239 10.27 2.15 4.10
C ILE A 239 11.02 2.23 5.43
N PHE A 240 10.83 1.23 6.28
CA PHE A 240 11.43 1.14 7.61
C PHE A 240 12.12 -0.21 7.81
N ASP A 241 13.03 -0.28 8.77
CA ASP A 241 13.35 -1.57 9.38
C ASP A 241 12.24 -2.00 10.35
N GLN A 242 12.34 -3.22 10.88
CA GLN A 242 11.33 -3.76 11.80
C GLN A 242 11.31 -3.09 13.17
N ASP A 243 12.27 -2.20 13.44
CA ASP A 243 12.33 -1.39 14.66
C ASP A 243 11.84 0.05 14.44
N GLY A 244 11.29 0.34 13.26
CA GLY A 244 10.71 1.63 12.92
C GLY A 244 11.74 2.70 12.55
N LYS A 245 12.98 2.31 12.25
CA LYS A 245 13.98 3.23 11.71
C LYS A 245 13.68 3.49 10.24
N PHE A 246 13.50 4.77 9.88
CA PHE A 246 13.30 5.19 8.52
C PHE A 246 14.51 4.84 7.63
N LEU A 247 14.24 4.25 6.45
CA LEU A 247 15.25 3.84 5.48
C LEU A 247 15.13 4.62 4.16
N ALA A 248 13.90 4.77 3.62
CA ALA A 248 13.68 5.43 2.34
C ALA A 248 12.22 5.90 2.18
N GLU A 249 12.00 6.76 1.18
CA GLU A 249 10.70 7.25 0.76
C GLU A 249 10.55 7.10 -0.76
N TRP A 250 9.37 6.64 -1.23
CA TRP A 250 9.04 6.50 -2.65
C TRP A 250 7.73 7.18 -2.99
N LYS A 251 7.75 8.02 -4.04
CA LYS A 251 6.58 8.80 -4.52
C LYS A 251 6.08 8.37 -5.89
N GLN A 252 6.83 7.53 -6.59
CA GLN A 252 6.56 7.12 -7.98
C GLN A 252 5.40 6.13 -8.13
N PHE A 253 4.81 5.67 -7.03
CA PHE A 253 3.68 4.75 -7.06
C PHE A 253 2.31 5.42 -6.95
N GLY A 254 2.26 6.76 -6.93
CA GLY A 254 1.02 7.52 -6.86
C GLY A 254 0.51 7.68 -5.42
N ARG A 255 -0.79 7.47 -5.20
CA ARG A 255 -1.47 7.56 -3.90
C ARG A 255 -1.80 6.14 -3.42
N PRO A 256 -0.89 5.47 -2.70
CA PRO A 256 -0.96 4.04 -2.45
C PRO A 256 -2.08 3.69 -1.48
N SER A 257 -3.02 2.86 -1.92
CA SER A 257 -4.06 2.25 -1.10
C SER A 257 -3.66 0.83 -0.69
N GLY A 258 -3.41 -0.08 -1.64
CA GLY A 258 -2.88 -1.41 -1.39
C GLY A 258 -1.42 -1.53 -1.75
N VAL A 259 -0.66 -2.30 -0.98
CA VAL A 259 0.73 -2.67 -1.29
C VAL A 259 0.91 -4.15 -1.07
N TYR A 260 1.48 -4.84 -2.05
CA TYR A 260 1.82 -6.24 -1.98
C TYR A 260 3.23 -6.47 -2.50
N ILE A 261 3.99 -7.36 -1.89
CA ILE A 261 5.36 -7.70 -2.33
C ILE A 261 5.49 -9.20 -2.48
N ARG A 262 6.02 -9.62 -3.65
CA ARG A 262 6.36 -11.01 -3.92
C ARG A 262 7.60 -11.07 -4.82
N ASP A 263 8.55 -11.91 -4.47
CA ASP A 263 9.75 -12.19 -5.27
C ASP A 263 10.47 -10.92 -5.74
N ASP A 264 10.69 -9.97 -4.81
CA ASP A 264 11.32 -8.66 -5.04
C ASP A 264 10.56 -7.75 -6.04
N ILE A 265 9.30 -8.06 -6.33
CA ILE A 265 8.38 -7.22 -7.10
C ILE A 265 7.37 -6.60 -6.14
N ILE A 266 7.17 -5.28 -6.25
CA ILE A 266 6.15 -4.54 -5.53
C ILE A 266 4.96 -4.23 -6.44
N TYR A 267 3.76 -4.45 -5.94
CA TYR A 267 2.47 -4.15 -6.56
C TYR A 267 1.75 -3.13 -5.72
N VAL A 268 1.36 -2.02 -6.31
CA VAL A 268 0.75 -0.89 -5.59
C VAL A 268 -0.55 -0.49 -6.26
N ALA A 269 -1.66 -0.62 -5.55
CA ALA A 269 -2.96 -0.11 -5.96
C ALA A 269 -3.09 1.37 -5.60
N ASP A 270 -3.47 2.17 -6.56
CA ASP A 270 -3.80 3.60 -6.41
C ASP A 270 -5.29 3.79 -6.71
N SER A 271 -6.10 3.94 -5.66
CA SER A 271 -7.55 4.05 -5.78
C SER A 271 -8.05 5.49 -5.95
N GLN A 272 -7.21 6.50 -5.70
CA GLN A 272 -7.70 7.86 -5.50
C GLN A 272 -7.10 8.91 -6.42
N SER A 273 -5.93 8.67 -7.06
CA SER A 273 -5.31 9.67 -7.92
C SER A 273 -6.22 10.05 -9.10
N ASN A 274 -6.31 11.34 -9.37
CA ASN A 274 -7.08 11.93 -10.46
C ASN A 274 -6.59 13.36 -10.73
N GLU A 275 -7.23 14.09 -11.62
CA GLU A 275 -6.85 15.47 -11.98
C GLU A 275 -6.84 16.46 -10.80
N LYS A 276 -7.56 16.17 -9.72
CA LYS A 276 -7.66 17.02 -8.51
C LYS A 276 -6.83 16.49 -7.35
N VAL A 277 -6.67 15.18 -7.27
CA VAL A 277 -5.97 14.49 -6.20
C VAL A 277 -4.73 13.84 -6.76
N ASN A 278 -3.56 14.29 -6.33
CA ASN A 278 -2.25 13.77 -6.72
C ASN A 278 -1.95 13.79 -8.25
N PRO A 279 -2.26 14.89 -9.00
CA PRO A 279 -1.92 14.96 -10.41
C PRO A 279 -0.39 14.94 -10.60
N PRO A 280 0.16 14.36 -11.72
CA PRO A 280 -0.57 13.81 -12.88
C PRO A 280 -0.91 12.33 -12.78
N PHE A 281 -0.76 11.69 -11.62
CA PHE A 281 -1.02 10.26 -11.44
C PHE A 281 -2.47 9.89 -11.76
N ARG A 282 -2.67 8.68 -12.29
CA ARG A 282 -3.98 8.07 -12.55
C ARG A 282 -4.15 6.83 -11.69
N ARG A 283 -5.42 6.47 -11.42
CA ARG A 283 -5.80 5.23 -10.75
C ARG A 283 -5.35 4.01 -11.53
N GLY A 284 -5.02 2.95 -10.80
CA GLY A 284 -4.61 1.69 -11.36
C GLY A 284 -3.62 0.96 -10.45
N ILE A 285 -2.99 -0.08 -10.97
CA ILE A 285 -2.00 -0.88 -10.24
C ILE A 285 -0.64 -0.66 -10.88
N ARG A 286 0.31 -0.12 -10.10
CA ARG A 286 1.71 0.04 -10.51
C ARG A 286 2.53 -1.10 -10.00
N ILE A 287 3.39 -1.64 -10.87
CA ILE A 287 4.27 -2.78 -10.58
C ILE A 287 5.70 -2.32 -10.73
N GLY A 288 6.55 -2.67 -9.79
CA GLY A 288 7.94 -2.21 -9.80
C GLY A 288 8.89 -3.13 -9.02
N SER A 289 10.11 -2.67 -8.84
CA SER A 289 11.18 -3.36 -8.14
C SER A 289 11.30 -2.88 -6.69
N VAL A 290 11.44 -3.79 -5.72
CA VAL A 290 11.74 -3.41 -4.33
C VAL A 290 13.18 -2.91 -4.13
N LYS A 291 14.06 -3.04 -5.12
CA LYS A 291 15.47 -2.61 -5.01
C LYS A 291 15.61 -1.08 -5.03
N ASP A 292 14.87 -0.45 -5.94
CA ASP A 292 15.02 0.97 -6.27
C ASP A 292 13.69 1.70 -6.48
N GLY A 293 12.55 0.97 -6.41
CA GLY A 293 11.23 1.50 -6.68
C GLY A 293 10.95 1.80 -8.15
N HIS A 294 11.81 1.34 -9.10
CA HIS A 294 11.56 1.56 -10.52
C HIS A 294 10.26 0.89 -10.95
N VAL A 295 9.33 1.70 -11.51
CA VAL A 295 8.03 1.23 -12.02
C VAL A 295 8.23 0.60 -13.39
N THR A 296 7.89 -0.68 -13.52
CA THR A 296 8.09 -1.48 -14.74
C THR A 296 6.81 -1.73 -15.52
N ALA A 297 5.64 -1.62 -14.88
CA ALA A 297 4.34 -1.77 -15.52
C ALA A 297 3.27 -0.94 -14.81
N PHE A 298 2.22 -0.58 -15.57
CA PHE A 298 1.06 0.13 -15.06
C PHE A 298 -0.22 -0.44 -15.67
N ILE A 299 -1.02 -1.13 -14.87
CA ILE A 299 -2.36 -1.56 -15.22
C ILE A 299 -3.30 -0.39 -14.86
N SER A 300 -3.65 0.43 -15.85
CA SER A 300 -4.57 1.55 -15.62
C SER A 300 -5.99 1.03 -15.36
N ALA A 301 -6.72 1.70 -14.48
CA ALA A 301 -8.15 1.47 -14.34
C ALA A 301 -8.83 1.81 -15.67
N PRO A 302 -9.63 0.88 -16.27
CA PRO A 302 -10.30 1.11 -17.56
C PRO A 302 -11.25 2.31 -17.53
N ASP A 303 -11.97 2.49 -16.43
CA ASP A 303 -12.73 3.71 -16.12
C ASP A 303 -12.16 4.39 -14.87
N PRO A 304 -11.23 5.34 -15.03
CA PRO A 304 -10.63 6.03 -13.89
C PRO A 304 -11.62 6.88 -13.07
N SER A 305 -12.83 7.14 -13.59
CA SER A 305 -13.87 7.87 -12.85
C SER A 305 -14.64 6.98 -11.87
N ALA A 306 -14.72 5.69 -12.17
CA ALA A 306 -15.56 4.74 -11.45
C ALA A 306 -14.77 3.61 -10.77
N GLU A 307 -13.64 3.17 -11.35
CA GLU A 307 -12.88 2.04 -10.81
C GLU A 307 -11.80 2.49 -9.83
N MET A 308 -11.86 1.96 -8.62
CA MET A 308 -10.96 2.27 -7.51
C MET A 308 -10.31 0.98 -6.98
N PRO A 309 -9.14 0.55 -7.53
CA PRO A 309 -8.43 -0.60 -6.99
C PRO A 309 -7.91 -0.27 -5.59
N GLU A 310 -8.33 -1.04 -4.60
CA GLU A 310 -7.97 -0.85 -3.19
C GLU A 310 -7.03 -1.95 -2.72
N GLY A 311 -7.50 -3.21 -2.69
CA GLY A 311 -6.67 -4.38 -2.42
C GLY A 311 -5.88 -4.81 -3.66
N VAL A 312 -4.68 -5.32 -3.46
CA VAL A 312 -3.85 -5.89 -4.53
C VAL A 312 -3.08 -7.10 -4.01
N ALA A 313 -2.98 -8.14 -4.83
CA ALA A 313 -2.15 -9.31 -4.58
C ALA A 313 -1.58 -9.86 -5.89
N ALA A 314 -0.56 -10.72 -5.82
CA ALA A 314 -0.01 -11.41 -6.99
C ALA A 314 0.32 -12.86 -6.65
N ASP A 315 -0.10 -13.81 -7.52
CA ASP A 315 0.19 -15.21 -7.33
C ASP A 315 1.62 -15.59 -7.77
N LYS A 316 2.00 -16.84 -7.53
CA LYS A 316 3.34 -17.35 -7.89
C LYS A 316 3.60 -17.38 -9.40
N ASP A 317 2.56 -17.31 -10.22
CA ASP A 317 2.65 -17.31 -11.68
C ASP A 317 2.70 -15.88 -12.24
N GLY A 318 2.66 -14.86 -11.36
CA GLY A 318 2.73 -13.45 -11.71
C GLY A 318 1.40 -12.86 -12.17
N ASN A 319 0.27 -13.57 -11.97
CA ASN A 319 -1.04 -12.98 -12.16
C ASN A 319 -1.32 -11.98 -11.04
N VAL A 320 -1.93 -10.85 -11.38
CA VAL A 320 -2.26 -9.78 -10.45
C VAL A 320 -3.75 -9.79 -10.16
N PHE A 321 -4.11 -9.56 -8.90
CA PHE A 321 -5.50 -9.47 -8.46
C PHE A 321 -5.75 -8.09 -7.87
N GLY A 322 -6.86 -7.47 -8.26
CA GLY A 322 -7.32 -6.20 -7.71
C GLY A 322 -8.70 -6.33 -7.10
N GLY A 323 -8.88 -5.88 -5.87
CA GLY A 323 -10.19 -5.67 -5.25
C GLY A 323 -10.63 -4.23 -5.44
N PHE A 324 -11.91 -3.99 -5.75
CA PHE A 324 -12.42 -2.67 -6.10
C PHE A 324 -13.50 -2.18 -5.13
N THR A 325 -13.45 -0.89 -4.80
CA THR A 325 -14.40 -0.26 -3.87
C THR A 325 -15.57 0.44 -4.56
N GLU A 326 -15.38 0.86 -5.79
CA GLU A 326 -16.47 1.29 -6.68
C GLU A 326 -16.52 0.36 -7.88
N HIS A 327 -17.71 0.11 -8.45
CA HIS A 327 -17.95 -0.99 -9.37
C HIS A 327 -17.42 -2.31 -8.78
N THR A 328 -17.93 -2.62 -7.60
CA THR A 328 -17.46 -3.66 -6.70
C THR A 328 -17.26 -4.99 -7.41
N ASP A 329 -15.99 -5.44 -7.46
CA ASP A 329 -15.58 -6.67 -8.11
C ASP A 329 -14.18 -7.09 -7.63
N VAL A 330 -13.75 -8.27 -8.02
CA VAL A 330 -12.37 -8.76 -7.93
C VAL A 330 -11.90 -9.14 -9.33
N LYS A 331 -10.93 -8.41 -9.85
CA LYS A 331 -10.39 -8.66 -11.20
C LYS A 331 -9.09 -9.42 -11.12
N LYS A 332 -8.91 -10.39 -12.02
CA LYS A 332 -7.64 -11.07 -12.26
C LYS A 332 -7.02 -10.51 -13.54
N TYR A 333 -5.75 -10.21 -13.48
CA TYR A 333 -4.96 -9.77 -14.63
C TYR A 333 -3.88 -10.82 -14.91
N VAL A 334 -3.85 -11.31 -16.14
CA VAL A 334 -2.90 -12.34 -16.59
C VAL A 334 -1.88 -11.70 -17.52
N ARG A 335 -0.63 -12.05 -17.38
CA ARG A 335 0.45 -11.52 -18.22
C ARG A 335 0.35 -12.13 -19.63
N ASN A 336 0.49 -11.26 -20.66
CA ASN A 336 0.48 -11.65 -22.07
C ASN A 336 1.72 -12.44 -22.44
#